data_a90000c0575cdf87f8c3ed46a4b578ca
#
_entry.id   a90000c0575cdf87f8c3ed46a4b578ca
#
_cell.length_a   1.000
_cell.length_b   1.000
_cell.length_c   1.000
_cell.angle_alpha   90.00
_cell.angle_beta   90.00
_cell.angle_gamma   90.00
#
_symmetry.space_group_name_H-M   'P 1'
#
loop_
_entity.id
_entity.type
_entity.pdbx_description
1 polymer ?
#
loop_
_entity_poly.entity_id
_entity_poly.type
_entity_poly.pdbx_seq_one_letter_code
_entity_poly.pdbx_strand_id
1 'polypeptide(L)'
;FIVMLMTFVEFPVLYYIYQHGTIVYMVLSIVSIATFIPAIHAWVFALVAFICDMIVILTVHFYPPDIEQVTDQEMFQSVICSFTIVFICVYMITILLKIQQEKQEKELKILSEQMKVLADHDTLTGLYNRRYLNRYLEQLIANGIENFHAVLMDLDFFKKINDCYGHLFGDEVLLKFSQIMQEQIKDKGIVSRFGGEEFMIIFPQAPIEEIQGILQKIHTDYREYSQEKKGRDFTFSSGVASYEKGMEISALYSLADEKLYQAKEKRNRDVYC
;
A
#
# COMPACT_ATOMS: atom_id res chain seq x y z
N PHE A 1 -9.15 33.97 3.75
CA PHE A 1 -9.71 35.31 3.92
C PHE A 1 -8.93 36.16 4.92
N ILE A 2 -8.71 35.70 6.16
CA ILE A 2 -7.96 36.42 7.21
C ILE A 2 -6.54 36.75 6.74
N VAL A 3 -5.81 35.79 6.17
CA VAL A 3 -4.47 36.00 5.64
C VAL A 3 -4.46 37.07 4.53
N MET A 4 -5.45 37.02 3.63
CA MET A 4 -5.58 38.03 2.56
C MET A 4 -5.88 39.42 3.12
N LEU A 5 -6.74 39.52 4.11
CA LEU A 5 -7.05 40.80 4.75
C LEU A 5 -5.78 41.42 5.41
N MET A 6 -5.05 40.61 6.16
CA MET A 6 -3.77 41.04 6.75
C MET A 6 -2.76 41.47 5.70
N THR A 7 -2.58 40.69 4.65
CA THR A 7 -1.59 40.92 3.60
C THR A 7 -1.88 42.20 2.81
N PHE A 8 -3.11 42.40 2.35
CA PHE A 8 -3.43 43.45 1.37
C PHE A 8 -3.97 44.73 2.01
N VAL A 9 -4.36 44.70 3.26
CA VAL A 9 -4.95 45.86 3.94
C VAL A 9 -4.23 46.22 5.20
N GLU A 10 -4.12 45.32 6.15
CA GLU A 10 -3.64 45.64 7.50
C GLU A 10 -2.15 45.98 7.53
N PHE A 11 -1.30 45.18 6.94
CA PHE A 11 0.15 45.44 6.96
C PHE A 11 0.58 46.68 6.17
N PRO A 12 0.06 46.97 4.98
CA PRO A 12 0.30 48.21 4.28
C PRO A 12 -0.16 49.44 5.06
N VAL A 13 -1.34 49.39 5.71
CA VAL A 13 -1.85 50.49 6.53
C VAL A 13 -0.97 50.71 7.76
N LEU A 14 -0.54 49.65 8.45
CA LEU A 14 0.37 49.74 9.58
C LEU A 14 1.72 50.33 9.17
N TYR A 15 2.26 49.96 8.01
CA TYR A 15 3.49 50.55 7.49
C TYR A 15 3.31 52.05 7.19
N TYR A 16 2.18 52.44 6.59
CA TYR A 16 1.87 53.82 6.30
C TYR A 16 1.81 54.67 7.59
N ILE A 17 1.23 54.12 8.67
CA ILE A 17 1.06 54.81 9.95
C ILE A 17 2.37 54.89 10.73
N TYR A 18 3.09 53.79 10.85
CA TYR A 18 4.22 53.65 11.80
C TYR A 18 5.60 53.77 11.15
N GLN A 19 5.71 53.68 9.81
CA GLN A 19 6.92 53.80 8.97
C GLN A 19 8.09 52.87 9.30
N HIS A 20 8.31 52.49 10.57
CA HIS A 20 9.42 51.69 11.04
C HIS A 20 8.96 50.37 11.67
N GLY A 21 9.73 49.32 11.49
CA GLY A 21 9.49 47.99 12.10
C GLY A 21 8.41 47.14 11.44
N THR A 22 7.45 47.74 10.75
CA THR A 22 6.31 47.03 10.14
C THR A 22 6.64 46.33 8.84
N ILE A 23 7.81 46.61 8.24
CA ILE A 23 8.29 45.94 7.03
C ILE A 23 8.40 44.38 7.21
N VAL A 24 8.63 43.94 8.45
CA VAL A 24 8.69 42.51 8.80
C VAL A 24 7.35 41.83 8.56
N TYR A 25 6.22 42.52 8.79
CA TYR A 25 4.89 41.97 8.54
C TYR A 25 4.59 41.78 7.05
N MET A 26 5.14 42.65 6.20
CA MET A 26 5.03 42.54 4.75
C MET A 26 5.71 41.24 4.25
N VAL A 27 6.91 40.93 4.77
CA VAL A 27 7.61 39.67 4.45
C VAL A 27 6.82 38.47 4.97
N LEU A 28 6.23 38.54 6.16
CA LEU A 28 5.43 37.48 6.74
C LEU A 28 4.18 37.16 5.89
N SER A 29 3.57 38.17 5.28
CA SER A 29 2.41 37.99 4.41
C SER A 29 2.73 37.10 3.20
N ILE A 30 3.90 37.32 2.58
CA ILE A 30 4.37 36.54 1.43
C ILE A 30 4.59 35.07 1.83
N VAL A 31 5.22 34.82 2.99
CA VAL A 31 5.46 33.48 3.53
C VAL A 31 4.12 32.78 3.83
N SER A 32 3.16 33.48 4.41
CA SER A 32 1.84 32.93 4.72
C SER A 32 1.07 32.53 3.45
N ILE A 33 1.13 33.34 2.39
CA ILE A 33 0.53 33.02 1.08
C ILE A 33 1.15 31.74 0.52
N ALA A 34 2.47 31.62 0.52
CA ALA A 34 3.17 30.44 0.01
C ALA A 34 2.82 29.15 0.77
N THR A 35 2.42 29.27 2.05
CA THR A 35 2.14 28.13 2.91
C THR A 35 0.69 27.65 2.83
N PHE A 36 -0.27 28.59 2.75
CA PHE A 36 -1.70 28.28 2.87
C PHE A 36 -2.45 28.21 1.54
N ILE A 37 -1.87 28.72 0.46
CA ILE A 37 -2.50 28.68 -0.87
C ILE A 37 -1.91 27.53 -1.70
N PRO A 38 -2.74 26.76 -2.45
CA PRO A 38 -2.24 25.72 -3.34
C PRO A 38 -1.15 26.25 -4.28
N ALA A 39 -0.09 25.49 -4.45
CA ALA A 39 1.14 25.92 -5.16
C ALA A 39 0.87 26.52 -6.55
N ILE A 40 -0.16 26.07 -7.24
CA ILE A 40 -0.51 26.56 -8.59
C ILE A 40 -0.93 28.05 -8.61
N HIS A 41 -1.43 28.58 -7.48
CA HIS A 41 -1.90 29.98 -7.37
C HIS A 41 -1.05 30.82 -6.42
N ALA A 42 -0.23 30.19 -5.58
CA ALA A 42 0.54 30.87 -4.54
C ALA A 42 1.46 31.95 -5.10
N TRP A 43 2.12 31.70 -6.23
CA TRP A 43 3.03 32.64 -6.87
C TRP A 43 2.33 33.91 -7.38
N VAL A 44 1.08 33.79 -7.87
CA VAL A 44 0.27 34.94 -8.34
C VAL A 44 -0.07 35.84 -7.17
N PHE A 45 -0.55 35.24 -6.07
CA PHE A 45 -0.88 36.00 -4.85
C PHE A 45 0.34 36.63 -4.22
N ALA A 46 1.49 35.90 -4.20
CA ALA A 46 2.75 36.45 -3.70
C ALA A 46 3.25 37.65 -4.55
N LEU A 47 3.12 37.57 -5.87
CA LEU A 47 3.48 38.65 -6.79
C LEU A 47 2.57 39.89 -6.59
N VAL A 48 1.25 39.68 -6.46
CA VAL A 48 0.30 40.78 -6.23
C VAL A 48 0.58 41.41 -4.87
N ALA A 49 0.83 40.63 -3.80
CA ALA A 49 1.21 41.17 -2.48
C ALA A 49 2.48 42.01 -2.57
N PHE A 50 3.53 41.51 -3.23
CA PHE A 50 4.79 42.24 -3.42
C PHE A 50 4.59 43.57 -4.16
N ILE A 51 3.76 43.59 -5.20
CA ILE A 51 3.45 44.83 -5.94
C ILE A 51 2.70 45.82 -5.03
N CYS A 52 1.72 45.37 -4.24
CA CYS A 52 1.00 46.22 -3.30
C CYS A 52 1.94 46.82 -2.23
N ASP A 53 2.80 45.97 -1.67
CA ASP A 53 3.79 46.41 -0.66
C ASP A 53 4.75 47.46 -1.23
N MET A 54 5.25 47.26 -2.47
CA MET A 54 6.10 48.20 -3.17
C MET A 54 5.38 49.53 -3.43
N ILE A 55 4.12 49.53 -3.81
CA ILE A 55 3.33 50.76 -4.00
C ILE A 55 3.23 51.53 -2.69
N VAL A 56 2.96 50.87 -1.56
CA VAL A 56 2.85 51.50 -0.25
C VAL A 56 4.19 52.10 0.18
N ILE A 57 5.29 51.34 0.02
CA ILE A 57 6.65 51.84 0.34
C ILE A 57 6.99 53.10 -0.46
N LEU A 58 6.73 53.06 -1.76
CA LEU A 58 6.99 54.24 -2.62
C LEU A 58 6.08 55.43 -2.26
N THR A 59 4.80 55.18 -1.95
CA THR A 59 3.87 56.23 -1.51
C THR A 59 4.37 56.90 -0.24
N VAL A 60 4.78 56.15 0.78
CA VAL A 60 5.32 56.68 2.02
C VAL A 60 6.63 57.44 1.78
N HIS A 61 7.47 56.96 0.84
CA HIS A 61 8.74 57.65 0.53
C HIS A 61 8.52 59.01 -0.15
N PHE A 62 7.60 59.11 -1.09
CA PHE A 62 7.35 60.36 -1.83
C PHE A 62 6.35 61.31 -1.14
N TYR A 63 5.42 60.75 -0.38
CA TYR A 63 4.37 61.48 0.34
C TYR A 63 4.33 61.04 1.81
N PRO A 64 5.37 61.40 2.62
CA PRO A 64 5.39 61.03 4.01
C PRO A 64 4.18 61.61 4.75
N PRO A 65 3.46 60.83 5.56
CA PRO A 65 2.37 61.36 6.38
C PRO A 65 2.91 62.29 7.47
N ASP A 66 2.20 63.37 7.76
CA ASP A 66 2.48 64.27 8.91
C ASP A 66 2.07 63.55 10.21
N ILE A 67 2.97 62.74 10.76
CA ILE A 67 2.76 62.01 11.99
C ILE A 67 3.63 62.59 13.11
N GLU A 68 3.03 62.80 14.30
CA GLU A 68 3.78 63.10 15.52
C GLU A 68 4.92 62.11 15.72
N GLN A 69 6.08 62.62 16.13
CA GLN A 69 7.27 61.75 16.31
C GLN A 69 6.99 60.69 17.35
N VAL A 70 6.98 59.40 16.89
CA VAL A 70 6.90 58.25 17.75
C VAL A 70 8.12 58.19 18.65
N THR A 71 7.92 58.01 19.95
CA THR A 71 9.03 57.94 20.92
C THR A 71 9.85 56.65 20.70
N ASP A 72 11.16 56.72 21.02
CA ASP A 72 12.05 55.53 20.93
C ASP A 72 11.50 54.31 21.69
N GLN A 73 10.78 54.55 22.79
CA GLN A 73 10.18 53.47 23.59
C GLN A 73 9.01 52.79 22.89
N GLU A 74 8.15 53.53 22.20
CA GLU A 74 7.01 52.96 21.41
C GLU A 74 7.53 52.21 20.20
N MET A 75 8.58 52.74 19.56
CA MET A 75 9.23 52.03 18.44
C MET A 75 9.82 50.69 18.91
N PHE A 76 10.51 50.66 20.04
CA PHE A 76 11.09 49.44 20.60
C PHE A 76 10.02 48.41 20.95
N GLN A 77 8.91 48.84 21.58
CA GLN A 77 7.78 47.95 21.89
C GLN A 77 7.13 47.35 20.63
N SER A 78 6.94 48.17 19.59
CA SER A 78 6.34 47.73 18.34
C SER A 78 7.19 46.66 17.65
N VAL A 79 8.52 46.82 17.67
CA VAL A 79 9.48 45.84 17.13
C VAL A 79 9.41 44.50 17.89
N ILE A 80 9.40 44.52 19.23
CA ILE A 80 9.30 43.30 20.05
C ILE A 80 7.98 42.61 19.78
N CYS A 81 6.84 43.30 19.76
CA CYS A 81 5.53 42.72 19.44
C CYS A 81 5.55 42.07 18.06
N SER A 82 6.13 42.73 17.07
CA SER A 82 6.26 42.24 15.71
C SER A 82 7.02 40.89 15.66
N PHE A 83 8.20 40.84 16.27
CA PHE A 83 9.00 39.60 16.32
C PHE A 83 8.26 38.50 17.06
N THR A 84 7.55 38.81 18.13
CA THR A 84 6.79 37.82 18.90
C THR A 84 5.67 37.20 18.05
N ILE A 85 4.92 38.04 17.33
CA ILE A 85 3.85 37.57 16.44
C ILE A 85 4.43 36.72 15.31
N VAL A 86 5.50 37.17 14.66
CA VAL A 86 6.17 36.37 13.60
C VAL A 86 6.62 35.04 14.12
N PHE A 87 7.24 34.98 15.31
CA PHE A 87 7.69 33.73 15.92
C PHE A 87 6.52 32.78 16.18
N ILE A 88 5.43 33.29 16.76
CA ILE A 88 4.23 32.49 17.03
C ILE A 88 3.63 31.92 15.71
N CYS A 89 3.54 32.78 14.68
CA CYS A 89 3.02 32.36 13.37
C CYS A 89 3.89 31.26 12.73
N VAL A 90 5.22 31.44 12.70
CA VAL A 90 6.15 30.45 12.15
C VAL A 90 6.06 29.13 12.94
N TYR A 91 5.98 29.21 14.27
CA TYR A 91 5.84 28.04 15.13
C TYR A 91 4.53 27.30 14.86
N MET A 92 3.40 28.02 14.77
CA MET A 92 2.10 27.42 14.43
C MET A 92 2.10 26.77 13.04
N ILE A 93 2.68 27.42 12.03
CA ILE A 93 2.82 26.87 10.68
C ILE A 93 3.63 25.57 10.72
N THR A 94 4.75 25.57 11.45
CA THR A 94 5.61 24.39 11.58
C THR A 94 4.86 23.20 12.21
N ILE A 95 4.06 23.48 13.26
CA ILE A 95 3.21 22.43 13.87
C ILE A 95 2.19 21.90 12.88
N LEU A 96 1.49 22.79 12.17
CA LEU A 96 0.47 22.36 11.19
C LEU A 96 1.08 21.52 10.07
N LEU A 97 2.23 21.94 9.54
CA LEU A 97 2.96 21.18 8.51
C LEU A 97 3.38 19.80 9.03
N LYS A 98 3.88 19.73 10.26
CA LYS A 98 4.26 18.46 10.89
C LYS A 98 3.06 17.51 11.04
N ILE A 99 1.92 18.02 11.53
CA ILE A 99 0.67 17.23 11.66
C ILE A 99 0.23 16.72 10.28
N GLN A 100 0.28 17.55 9.26
CA GLN A 100 -0.08 17.18 7.90
C GLN A 100 0.86 16.12 7.33
N GLN A 101 2.16 16.26 7.55
CA GLN A 101 3.16 15.27 7.12
C GLN A 101 2.93 13.92 7.79
N GLU A 102 2.73 13.88 9.11
CA GLU A 102 2.44 12.64 9.85
C GLU A 102 1.17 11.95 9.34
N LYS A 103 0.15 12.72 8.96
CA LYS A 103 -1.07 12.18 8.36
C LYS A 103 -0.80 11.56 7.00
N GLN A 104 -0.06 12.25 6.13
CA GLN A 104 0.29 11.74 4.80
C GLN A 104 1.16 10.49 4.86
N GLU A 105 2.11 10.42 5.78
CA GLU A 105 2.94 9.23 5.99
C GLU A 105 2.10 8.01 6.41
N LYS A 106 1.11 8.20 7.29
CA LYS A 106 0.19 7.13 7.69
C LYS A 106 -0.68 6.64 6.52
N GLU A 107 -1.26 7.57 5.76
CA GLU A 107 -2.07 7.24 4.58
C GLU A 107 -1.25 6.48 3.54
N LEU A 108 -0.01 6.93 3.26
CA LEU A 108 0.90 6.28 2.34
C LEU A 108 1.27 4.86 2.80
N LYS A 109 1.50 4.67 4.10
CA LYS A 109 1.80 3.35 4.68
C LYS A 109 0.63 2.38 4.51
N ILE A 110 -0.60 2.82 4.82
CA ILE A 110 -1.81 2.01 4.65
C ILE A 110 -1.99 1.63 3.18
N LEU A 111 -1.87 2.60 2.26
CA LEU A 111 -1.99 2.35 0.83
C LEU A 111 -0.91 1.37 0.33
N SER A 112 0.33 1.51 0.80
CA SER A 112 1.43 0.60 0.48
C SER A 112 1.15 -0.84 0.96
N GLU A 113 0.58 -1.00 2.16
CA GLU A 113 0.20 -2.32 2.68
C GLU A 113 -0.95 -2.94 1.88
N GLN A 114 -1.97 -2.16 1.54
CA GLN A 114 -3.07 -2.61 0.67
C GLN A 114 -2.56 -3.03 -0.71
N MET A 115 -1.66 -2.23 -1.30
CA MET A 115 -1.03 -2.60 -2.58
C MET A 115 -0.21 -3.88 -2.48
N LYS A 116 0.49 -4.13 -1.38
CA LYS A 116 1.21 -5.40 -1.17
C LYS A 116 0.25 -6.57 -1.13
N VAL A 117 -0.85 -6.47 -0.37
CA VAL A 117 -1.85 -7.54 -0.31
C VAL A 117 -2.42 -7.84 -1.70
N LEU A 118 -2.86 -6.83 -2.44
CA LEU A 118 -3.36 -6.98 -3.81
C LEU A 118 -2.30 -7.55 -4.76
N ALA A 119 -1.03 -7.17 -4.52
CA ALA A 119 0.08 -7.63 -5.33
C ALA A 119 0.49 -9.08 -5.05
N ASP A 120 0.26 -9.58 -3.86
CA ASP A 120 0.79 -10.85 -3.36
C ASP A 120 -0.27 -11.96 -3.25
N HIS A 121 -1.54 -11.60 -3.26
CA HIS A 121 -2.64 -12.56 -3.12
C HIS A 121 -3.44 -12.73 -4.40
N ASP A 122 -4.08 -13.87 -4.55
CA ASP A 122 -5.10 -14.14 -5.55
C ASP A 122 -6.44 -13.55 -5.08
N THR A 123 -7.09 -12.78 -5.93
CA THR A 123 -8.30 -12.02 -5.58
C THR A 123 -9.53 -12.90 -5.32
N LEU A 124 -9.60 -14.10 -5.90
CA LEU A 124 -10.71 -15.00 -5.68
C LEU A 124 -10.52 -15.80 -4.38
N THR A 125 -9.36 -16.42 -4.22
CA THR A 125 -9.14 -17.40 -3.15
C THR A 125 -8.52 -16.80 -1.88
N GLY A 126 -7.93 -15.62 -1.96
CA GLY A 126 -7.18 -15.01 -0.87
C GLY A 126 -5.83 -15.67 -0.57
N LEU A 127 -5.48 -16.76 -1.26
CA LEU A 127 -4.18 -17.41 -1.15
C LEU A 127 -3.08 -16.51 -1.73
N TYR A 128 -1.84 -16.83 -1.44
CA TYR A 128 -0.72 -16.19 -2.14
C TYR A 128 -0.80 -16.49 -3.65
N ASN A 129 -0.39 -15.52 -4.46
CA ASN A 129 -0.29 -15.73 -5.90
C ASN A 129 1.11 -16.24 -6.30
N ARG A 130 1.28 -16.64 -7.57
CA ARG A 130 2.54 -17.13 -8.13
C ARG A 130 3.71 -16.16 -7.95
N ARG A 131 3.44 -14.84 -7.99
CA ARG A 131 4.51 -13.83 -7.81
C ARG A 131 5.07 -13.83 -6.40
N TYR A 132 4.21 -13.90 -5.39
CA TYR A 132 4.65 -14.04 -3.99
C TYR A 132 5.43 -15.33 -3.79
N LEU A 133 4.95 -16.44 -4.35
CA LEU A 133 5.59 -17.74 -4.23
C LEU A 133 7.03 -17.73 -4.76
N ASN A 134 7.27 -17.13 -5.94
CA ASN A 134 8.60 -17.01 -6.50
C ASN A 134 9.54 -16.24 -5.58
N ARG A 135 9.11 -15.08 -5.05
CA ARG A 135 9.91 -14.32 -4.07
C ARG A 135 10.20 -15.11 -2.81
N TYR A 136 9.22 -15.85 -2.32
CA TYR A 136 9.39 -16.69 -1.15
C TYR A 136 10.45 -17.78 -1.36
N LEU A 137 10.42 -18.45 -2.49
CA LEU A 137 11.42 -19.46 -2.85
C LEU A 137 12.83 -18.85 -2.99
N GLU A 138 12.95 -17.69 -3.63
CA GLU A 138 14.21 -16.94 -3.69
C GLU A 138 14.76 -16.63 -2.29
N GLN A 139 13.88 -16.22 -1.36
CA GLN A 139 14.25 -15.93 0.03
C GLN A 139 14.66 -17.20 0.79
N LEU A 140 13.97 -18.34 0.60
CA LEU A 140 14.35 -19.60 1.22
C LEU A 140 15.77 -20.01 0.82
N ILE A 141 16.05 -19.95 -0.50
CA ILE A 141 17.37 -20.30 -1.06
C ILE A 141 18.45 -19.32 -0.58
N ALA A 142 18.18 -18.02 -0.59
CA ALA A 142 19.10 -17.00 -0.12
C ALA A 142 19.43 -17.14 1.38
N ASN A 143 18.47 -17.63 2.19
CA ASN A 143 18.67 -17.91 3.62
C ASN A 143 19.33 -19.28 3.89
N GLY A 144 19.75 -20.00 2.86
CA GLY A 144 20.41 -21.31 2.98
C GLY A 144 19.47 -22.44 3.40
N ILE A 145 18.15 -22.29 3.23
CA ILE A 145 17.19 -23.37 3.47
C ILE A 145 17.17 -24.26 2.24
N GLU A 146 17.78 -25.42 2.34
CA GLU A 146 18.02 -26.35 1.22
C GLU A 146 17.11 -27.59 1.26
N ASN A 147 16.43 -27.85 2.37
CA ASN A 147 15.56 -29.02 2.55
C ASN A 147 14.09 -28.57 2.56
N PHE A 148 13.53 -28.32 1.39
CA PHE A 148 12.12 -28.00 1.28
C PHE A 148 11.46 -28.77 0.12
N HIS A 149 10.16 -28.92 0.19
CA HIS A 149 9.37 -29.61 -0.82
C HIS A 149 8.35 -28.69 -1.45
N ALA A 150 8.18 -28.81 -2.76
CA ALA A 150 7.12 -28.18 -3.53
C ALA A 150 6.07 -29.23 -3.92
N VAL A 151 4.79 -28.91 -3.73
CA VAL A 151 3.68 -29.75 -4.13
C VAL A 151 2.82 -28.96 -5.12
N LEU A 152 2.85 -29.37 -6.37
CA LEU A 152 1.95 -28.84 -7.40
C LEU A 152 0.67 -29.67 -7.42
N MET A 153 -0.48 -29.02 -7.40
CA MET A 153 -1.80 -29.63 -7.35
C MET A 153 -2.69 -29.03 -8.44
N ASP A 154 -3.58 -29.87 -8.99
CA ASP A 154 -4.53 -29.48 -10.02
C ASP A 154 -5.87 -30.17 -9.79
N LEU A 155 -6.97 -29.43 -9.84
CA LEU A 155 -8.31 -29.93 -9.66
C LEU A 155 -8.73 -30.81 -10.87
N ASP A 156 -8.99 -32.06 -10.62
CA ASP A 156 -9.33 -32.99 -11.68
C ASP A 156 -10.66 -32.64 -12.36
N PHE A 157 -10.62 -32.54 -13.68
CA PHE A 157 -11.80 -32.25 -14.50
C PHE A 157 -12.51 -30.91 -14.16
N PHE A 158 -11.79 -29.92 -13.65
CA PHE A 158 -12.39 -28.63 -13.23
C PHE A 158 -13.18 -27.96 -14.36
N LYS A 159 -12.70 -28.05 -15.60
CA LYS A 159 -13.48 -27.59 -16.75
C LYS A 159 -14.86 -28.26 -16.85
N LYS A 160 -14.97 -29.57 -16.62
CA LYS A 160 -16.27 -30.26 -16.61
C LYS A 160 -17.17 -29.77 -15.47
N ILE A 161 -16.60 -29.47 -14.30
CA ILE A 161 -17.35 -28.86 -13.18
C ILE A 161 -17.96 -27.55 -13.63
N ASN A 162 -17.17 -26.66 -14.27
CA ASN A 162 -17.67 -25.41 -14.82
C ASN A 162 -18.76 -25.63 -15.89
N ASP A 163 -18.53 -26.55 -16.82
CA ASP A 163 -19.46 -26.82 -17.91
C ASP A 163 -20.79 -27.39 -17.40
N CYS A 164 -20.76 -28.23 -16.34
CA CYS A 164 -21.97 -28.84 -15.75
C CYS A 164 -22.73 -27.94 -14.79
N TYR A 165 -22.01 -27.15 -13.97
CA TYR A 165 -22.61 -26.42 -12.83
C TYR A 165 -22.47 -24.90 -12.94
N GLY A 166 -21.79 -24.41 -13.98
CA GLY A 166 -21.52 -22.99 -14.20
C GLY A 166 -20.29 -22.45 -13.47
N HIS A 167 -19.75 -21.35 -13.97
CA HIS A 167 -18.51 -20.73 -13.44
C HIS A 167 -18.64 -20.27 -11.99
N LEU A 168 -19.82 -19.82 -11.55
CA LEU A 168 -20.02 -19.41 -10.15
C LEU A 168 -19.84 -20.59 -9.17
N PHE A 169 -20.29 -21.77 -9.57
CA PHE A 169 -20.03 -22.97 -8.77
C PHE A 169 -18.56 -23.39 -8.82
N GLY A 170 -17.90 -23.25 -9.98
CA GLY A 170 -16.44 -23.44 -10.06
C GLY A 170 -15.67 -22.52 -9.13
N ASP A 171 -16.06 -21.25 -9.02
CA ASP A 171 -15.46 -20.31 -8.08
C ASP A 171 -15.71 -20.74 -6.62
N GLU A 172 -16.92 -21.24 -6.27
CA GLU A 172 -17.21 -21.82 -4.94
C GLU A 172 -16.30 -23.00 -4.64
N VAL A 173 -16.07 -23.87 -5.62
CA VAL A 173 -15.16 -25.03 -5.51
C VAL A 173 -13.72 -24.58 -5.24
N LEU A 174 -13.21 -23.60 -5.99
CA LEU A 174 -11.86 -23.04 -5.79
C LEU A 174 -11.70 -22.42 -4.39
N LEU A 175 -12.70 -21.67 -3.95
CA LEU A 175 -12.73 -21.06 -2.60
C LEU A 175 -12.70 -22.16 -1.51
N LYS A 176 -13.55 -23.17 -1.63
CA LYS A 176 -13.62 -24.23 -0.63
C LYS A 176 -12.34 -25.07 -0.59
N PHE A 177 -11.80 -25.42 -1.75
CA PHE A 177 -10.52 -26.12 -1.83
C PHE A 177 -9.37 -25.33 -1.18
N SER A 178 -9.35 -24.03 -1.41
CA SER A 178 -8.39 -23.11 -0.78
C SER A 178 -8.50 -23.10 0.74
N GLN A 179 -9.71 -23.06 1.28
CA GLN A 179 -9.97 -23.13 2.73
C GLN A 179 -9.48 -24.44 3.33
N ILE A 180 -9.82 -25.57 2.69
CA ILE A 180 -9.39 -26.92 3.12
C ILE A 180 -7.85 -26.98 3.18
N MET A 181 -7.16 -26.50 2.14
CA MET A 181 -5.69 -26.47 2.14
C MET A 181 -5.14 -25.63 3.30
N GLN A 182 -5.67 -24.41 3.52
CA GLN A 182 -5.22 -23.55 4.62
C GLN A 182 -5.43 -24.19 5.99
N GLU A 183 -6.58 -24.85 6.20
CA GLU A 183 -6.91 -25.57 7.45
C GLU A 183 -5.98 -26.74 7.73
N GLN A 184 -5.58 -27.49 6.70
CA GLN A 184 -4.73 -28.66 6.86
C GLN A 184 -3.23 -28.33 6.93
N ILE A 185 -2.79 -27.28 6.23
CA ILE A 185 -1.37 -26.90 6.16
C ILE A 185 -0.97 -26.02 7.33
N LYS A 186 -1.80 -25.04 7.73
CA LYS A 186 -1.54 -24.11 8.84
C LYS A 186 -0.14 -23.49 8.71
N ASP A 187 0.66 -23.57 9.79
CA ASP A 187 2.01 -23.00 9.89
C ASP A 187 3.11 -23.86 9.26
N LYS A 188 2.76 -25.01 8.65
CA LYS A 188 3.75 -25.96 8.11
C LYS A 188 4.26 -25.59 6.73
N GLY A 189 3.55 -24.71 6.03
CA GLY A 189 3.92 -24.33 4.67
C GLY A 189 3.15 -23.13 4.16
N ILE A 190 3.48 -22.74 2.94
CA ILE A 190 2.80 -21.65 2.22
C ILE A 190 1.96 -22.24 1.10
N VAL A 191 0.71 -21.80 1.01
CA VAL A 191 -0.24 -22.17 -0.06
C VAL A 191 -0.39 -21.02 -1.03
N SER A 192 -0.29 -21.31 -2.32
CA SER A 192 -0.54 -20.34 -3.39
C SER A 192 -1.45 -20.89 -4.47
N ARG A 193 -2.23 -20.01 -5.08
CA ARG A 193 -2.89 -20.30 -6.36
C ARG A 193 -1.90 -20.00 -7.47
N PHE A 194 -1.46 -21.04 -8.16
CA PHE A 194 -0.39 -20.98 -9.16
C PHE A 194 -0.91 -20.66 -10.56
N GLY A 195 -2.12 -21.14 -10.88
CA GLY A 195 -2.83 -20.94 -12.14
C GLY A 195 -4.34 -20.90 -11.96
N GLY A 196 -5.10 -21.14 -12.98
CA GLY A 196 -6.57 -21.12 -12.94
C GLY A 196 -7.14 -22.13 -11.93
N GLU A 197 -6.81 -23.40 -12.08
CA GLU A 197 -7.21 -24.53 -11.23
C GLU A 197 -6.02 -25.22 -10.56
N GLU A 198 -4.83 -24.58 -10.69
CA GLU A 198 -3.56 -25.08 -10.17
C GLU A 198 -3.18 -24.36 -8.87
N PHE A 199 -2.73 -25.15 -7.91
CA PHE A 199 -2.27 -24.69 -6.60
C PHE A 199 -0.87 -25.22 -6.32
N MET A 200 -0.08 -24.44 -5.58
CA MET A 200 1.24 -24.87 -5.15
C MET A 200 1.43 -24.65 -3.66
N ILE A 201 2.00 -25.65 -3.00
CA ILE A 201 2.35 -25.59 -1.59
C ILE A 201 3.87 -25.74 -1.48
N ILE A 202 4.48 -24.90 -0.65
CA ILE A 202 5.89 -25.05 -0.27
C ILE A 202 5.95 -25.42 1.20
N PHE A 203 6.61 -26.53 1.48
CA PHE A 203 6.90 -27.01 2.83
C PHE A 203 8.39 -26.82 3.16
N PRO A 204 8.74 -25.82 3.97
CA PRO A 204 10.16 -25.48 4.22
C PRO A 204 10.94 -26.56 4.99
N GLN A 205 10.29 -27.36 5.82
CA GLN A 205 10.95 -28.28 6.74
C GLN A 205 10.16 -29.56 7.06
N ALA A 206 9.03 -29.80 6.36
CA ALA A 206 8.22 -30.98 6.65
C ALA A 206 8.81 -32.24 5.98
N PRO A 207 8.89 -33.37 6.67
CA PRO A 207 9.27 -34.65 6.06
C PRO A 207 8.20 -35.13 5.08
N ILE A 208 8.60 -35.93 4.10
CA ILE A 208 7.73 -36.33 2.99
C ILE A 208 6.52 -37.18 3.48
N GLU A 209 6.70 -37.94 4.55
CA GLU A 209 5.65 -38.73 5.17
C GLU A 209 4.55 -37.84 5.78
N GLU A 210 4.97 -36.71 6.37
CA GLU A 210 4.03 -35.73 6.91
C GLU A 210 3.24 -35.05 5.78
N ILE A 211 3.92 -34.67 4.69
CA ILE A 211 3.30 -34.09 3.50
C ILE A 211 2.26 -35.05 2.92
N GLN A 212 2.58 -36.34 2.80
CA GLN A 212 1.64 -37.34 2.33
C GLN A 212 0.40 -37.46 3.24
N GLY A 213 0.60 -37.41 4.57
CA GLY A 213 -0.50 -37.38 5.53
C GLY A 213 -1.41 -36.16 5.40
N ILE A 214 -0.83 -34.98 5.14
CA ILE A 214 -1.59 -33.75 4.88
C ILE A 214 -2.38 -33.87 3.58
N LEU A 215 -1.76 -34.31 2.49
CA LEU A 215 -2.42 -34.49 1.20
C LEU A 215 -3.60 -35.46 1.30
N GLN A 216 -3.45 -36.59 2.06
CA GLN A 216 -4.53 -37.52 2.31
C GLN A 216 -5.73 -36.88 3.02
N LYS A 217 -5.47 -35.99 4.02
CA LYS A 217 -6.55 -35.25 4.70
C LYS A 217 -7.24 -34.28 3.76
N ILE A 218 -6.48 -33.53 2.97
CA ILE A 218 -7.07 -32.65 1.95
C ILE A 218 -7.96 -33.42 0.99
N HIS A 219 -7.53 -34.61 0.55
CA HIS A 219 -8.35 -35.47 -0.28
C HIS A 219 -9.66 -35.89 0.39
N THR A 220 -9.61 -36.28 1.66
CA THR A 220 -10.78 -36.67 2.43
C THR A 220 -11.77 -35.53 2.57
N ASP A 221 -11.30 -34.37 3.04
CA ASP A 221 -12.14 -33.18 3.28
C ASP A 221 -12.76 -32.66 1.99
N TYR A 222 -12.00 -32.64 0.90
CA TYR A 222 -12.50 -32.20 -0.40
C TYR A 222 -13.55 -33.15 -1.00
N ARG A 223 -13.36 -34.45 -0.80
CA ARG A 223 -14.32 -35.46 -1.19
C ARG A 223 -15.61 -35.35 -0.37
N GLU A 224 -15.52 -35.19 0.96
CA GLU A 224 -16.68 -34.99 1.82
C GLU A 224 -17.49 -33.76 1.38
N TYR A 225 -16.83 -32.62 1.15
CA TYR A 225 -17.48 -31.42 0.62
C TYR A 225 -18.23 -31.70 -0.70
N SER A 226 -17.59 -32.38 -1.64
CA SER A 226 -18.16 -32.61 -2.97
C SER A 226 -19.34 -33.58 -2.93
N GLN A 227 -19.29 -34.61 -2.06
CA GLN A 227 -20.39 -35.52 -1.81
C GLN A 227 -21.59 -34.82 -1.19
N GLU A 228 -21.37 -33.96 -0.19
CA GLU A 228 -22.43 -33.18 0.45
C GLU A 228 -23.13 -32.26 -0.57
N LYS A 229 -22.35 -31.57 -1.40
CA LYS A 229 -22.86 -30.55 -2.35
C LYS A 229 -23.53 -31.14 -3.60
N LYS A 230 -22.98 -32.21 -4.16
CA LYS A 230 -23.37 -32.75 -5.48
C LYS A 230 -23.57 -34.25 -5.52
N GLY A 231 -23.35 -34.99 -4.43
CA GLY A 231 -23.44 -36.45 -4.39
C GLY A 231 -22.41 -37.13 -5.28
N ARG A 232 -21.27 -36.47 -5.55
CA ARG A 232 -20.19 -36.94 -6.43
C ARG A 232 -18.83 -36.61 -5.84
N ASP A 233 -17.83 -37.41 -6.19
CA ASP A 233 -16.45 -37.17 -5.79
C ASP A 233 -15.77 -36.19 -6.74
N PHE A 234 -15.36 -35.03 -6.21
CA PHE A 234 -14.37 -34.21 -6.85
C PHE A 234 -12.99 -34.61 -6.32
N THR A 235 -12.02 -34.67 -7.21
CA THR A 235 -10.65 -35.06 -6.86
C THR A 235 -9.65 -34.04 -7.35
N PHE A 236 -8.43 -34.18 -6.87
CA PHE A 236 -7.28 -33.43 -7.40
C PHE A 236 -6.11 -34.39 -7.57
N SER A 237 -5.24 -34.08 -8.49
CA SER A 237 -3.95 -34.74 -8.66
C SER A 237 -2.84 -33.88 -8.08
N SER A 238 -1.77 -34.51 -7.57
CA SER A 238 -0.64 -33.77 -7.00
C SER A 238 0.71 -34.39 -7.38
N GLY A 239 1.70 -33.54 -7.60
CA GLY A 239 3.10 -33.88 -7.81
C GLY A 239 3.99 -33.28 -6.73
N VAL A 240 4.78 -34.11 -6.05
CA VAL A 240 5.69 -33.68 -4.98
C VAL A 240 7.12 -33.68 -5.51
N ALA A 241 7.80 -32.53 -5.42
CA ALA A 241 9.21 -32.37 -5.79
C ALA A 241 10.02 -31.86 -4.58
N SER A 242 11.20 -32.43 -4.40
CA SER A 242 12.16 -31.97 -3.38
C SER A 242 13.17 -31.04 -4.02
N TYR A 243 13.44 -29.93 -3.35
CA TYR A 243 14.52 -29.04 -3.77
C TYR A 243 15.88 -29.65 -3.43
N GLU A 244 16.79 -29.59 -4.38
CA GLU A 244 18.20 -29.98 -4.18
C GLU A 244 19.10 -28.74 -4.30
N LYS A 245 20.16 -28.71 -3.49
CA LYS A 245 21.12 -27.58 -3.48
C LYS A 245 21.64 -27.26 -4.87
N GLY A 246 21.48 -25.99 -5.27
CA GLY A 246 21.89 -25.51 -6.60
C GLY A 246 20.89 -25.75 -7.71
N MET A 247 19.73 -26.33 -7.43
CA MET A 247 18.63 -26.45 -8.39
C MET A 247 18.03 -25.05 -8.67
N GLU A 248 17.71 -24.78 -9.93
CA GLU A 248 16.94 -23.60 -10.29
C GLU A 248 15.46 -23.77 -9.93
N ILE A 249 14.76 -22.68 -9.56
CA ILE A 249 13.32 -22.73 -9.25
C ILE A 249 12.52 -23.26 -10.44
N SER A 250 12.92 -22.95 -11.67
CA SER A 250 12.32 -23.48 -12.89
C SER A 250 12.42 -25.01 -12.97
N ALA A 251 13.53 -25.60 -12.58
CA ALA A 251 13.73 -27.04 -12.56
C ALA A 251 12.89 -27.71 -11.48
N LEU A 252 12.74 -27.09 -10.29
CA LEU A 252 11.85 -27.56 -9.24
C LEU A 252 10.38 -27.62 -9.73
N TYR A 253 9.93 -26.56 -10.42
CA TYR A 253 8.58 -26.53 -11.01
C TYR A 253 8.39 -27.61 -12.07
N SER A 254 9.37 -27.80 -12.96
CA SER A 254 9.31 -28.84 -13.98
C SER A 254 9.25 -30.24 -13.37
N LEU A 255 9.98 -30.49 -12.31
CA LEU A 255 9.95 -31.77 -11.60
C LEU A 255 8.59 -32.01 -10.91
N ALA A 256 8.00 -30.99 -10.29
CA ALA A 256 6.66 -31.08 -9.70
C ALA A 256 5.58 -31.34 -10.76
N ASP A 257 5.68 -30.67 -11.91
CA ASP A 257 4.76 -30.85 -13.05
C ASP A 257 4.87 -32.25 -13.65
N GLU A 258 6.07 -32.77 -13.84
CA GLU A 258 6.28 -34.15 -14.30
C GLU A 258 5.61 -35.17 -13.36
N LYS A 259 5.75 -35.00 -12.04
CA LYS A 259 5.11 -35.87 -11.04
C LYS A 259 3.59 -35.70 -11.04
N LEU A 260 3.09 -34.49 -11.22
CA LEU A 260 1.65 -34.22 -11.37
C LEU A 260 1.10 -34.92 -12.63
N TYR A 261 1.81 -34.81 -13.75
CA TYR A 261 1.42 -35.49 -14.99
C TYR A 261 1.31 -37.01 -14.81
N GLN A 262 2.31 -37.63 -14.17
CA GLN A 262 2.28 -39.07 -13.84
C GLN A 262 1.09 -39.45 -12.94
N ALA A 263 0.72 -38.58 -11.99
CA ALA A 263 -0.45 -38.79 -11.15
C ALA A 263 -1.76 -38.72 -11.97
N LYS A 264 -1.86 -37.74 -12.90
CA LYS A 264 -3.01 -37.57 -13.78
C LYS A 264 -3.22 -38.78 -14.74
N GLU A 265 -2.15 -39.41 -15.18
CA GLU A 265 -2.27 -40.64 -16.04
C GLU A 265 -2.87 -41.83 -15.31
N LYS A 266 -2.68 -41.94 -13.98
CA LYS A 266 -3.16 -43.07 -13.16
C LYS A 266 -4.60 -42.92 -12.69
N ARG A 267 -5.23 -41.74 -12.88
CA ARG A 267 -6.58 -41.46 -12.41
C ARG A 267 -7.66 -42.13 -13.31
N ASN A 268 -8.80 -42.51 -12.72
CA ASN A 268 -9.94 -43.02 -13.47
C ASN A 268 -10.57 -41.92 -14.33
N ARG A 269 -10.81 -42.21 -15.62
CA ARG A 269 -11.22 -41.21 -16.64
C ARG A 269 -12.74 -40.91 -16.67
N ASP A 270 -13.55 -41.53 -15.82
CA ASP A 270 -15.01 -41.46 -15.92
C ASP A 270 -15.64 -40.49 -14.94
N VAL A 271 -15.69 -39.21 -15.35
CA VAL A 271 -16.58 -38.21 -14.73
C VAL A 271 -17.62 -37.82 -15.78
N TYR A 272 -18.85 -38.34 -15.64
CA TYR A 272 -20.00 -37.96 -16.47
C TYR A 272 -20.83 -36.90 -15.74
N CYS A 273 -21.38 -35.92 -16.48
CA CYS A 273 -22.38 -34.99 -15.98
C CYS A 273 -23.72 -35.68 -15.72
#